data_ad95c26fa69798943073182221eb631d
#
_entry.id   ad95c26fa69798943073182221eb631d
#
_cell.length_a   1.000
_cell.length_b   1.000
_cell.length_c   1.000
_cell.angle_alpha   90.00
_cell.angle_beta   90.00
_cell.angle_gamma   90.00
#
_symmetry.space_group_name_H-M   'P 1'
#
loop_
_entity.id
_entity.type
_entity.pdbx_description
1 polymer ?
#
loop_
_entity_poly.entity_id
_entity_poly.type
_entity_poly.pdbx_seq_one_letter_code
_entity_poly.pdbx_strand_id
1 'polypeptide(L)'
;MSRKHKKRLARILIAALLLAVIAFLPIGEKIKAVLYLLPYLIVGWDVLWKAVRNIARGQVFDENFLMSLATVGAFALGDYIEAAAVMLFYQIGELFQSIAVGKSRKSIASLMDIRPDSATVLRDGEELKVSPDEVQKGEIVLVRAGEKIPLDGIVLEGNTTVNTAALTGESLPVDIAAGDRVVSGSINLSGVITLKTESVYSESTVAKILNLVENSAAKKAKTENFITRFAKYYTPIVVVSAVLLAVLPPLISGGEWADWLHRALIFLVVSCPCALVISVPLSFFGGIGGASKRGILIKGANYTEVLAKTGTVVFDKTGTLTKGTFKVTAIHPESMSKAELLDIAAAAESYSNHPIAESIIAAHKGHIDRSRIGNVTEHTGMGVEAVIDGRVIFAGNSRLMKLAGADLHDCHIAGTVIHIAEGKNYLGHIVISDEIKPNSKAAIDELKALGITKTVMLTGDRREIGEAVGKELGLDEVHAELLPDGKVKAVEKLIDKKAPLAFVGDGINDAPVLARADIGIAMGGMGSDAAIEAADVVLMDDEPLKLPEAIKIARKTMRIVWQNIIFALSVKAVVLVLGALGIAGMWLAIFADVGVTVLAILNSMRAMH
;
A
#
# COMPACT_ATOMS: atom_id res chain seq x y z
N MET A 1 -22.03 -15.29 11.48
CA MET A 1 -21.88 -14.79 12.87
C MET A 1 -21.07 -15.76 13.69
N SER A 2 -20.05 -15.24 14.43
CA SER A 2 -19.25 -16.06 15.34
C SER A 2 -20.10 -16.57 16.54
N ARG A 3 -19.64 -17.65 17.21
CA ARG A 3 -20.29 -18.14 18.45
C ARG A 3 -20.46 -17.04 19.52
N LYS A 4 -19.49 -16.12 19.59
CA LYS A 4 -19.49 -14.97 20.52
C LYS A 4 -20.60 -13.97 20.19
N HIS A 5 -20.79 -13.64 18.90
CA HIS A 5 -21.87 -12.74 18.46
C HIS A 5 -23.26 -13.35 18.68
N LYS A 6 -23.44 -14.66 18.46
CA LYS A 6 -24.72 -15.35 18.73
C LYS A 6 -25.09 -15.31 20.21
N LYS A 7 -24.11 -15.51 21.12
CA LYS A 7 -24.35 -15.42 22.58
C LYS A 7 -24.71 -13.99 23.01
N ARG A 8 -24.05 -12.96 22.45
CA ARG A 8 -24.36 -11.54 22.75
C ARG A 8 -25.77 -11.19 22.24
N LEU A 9 -26.13 -11.61 21.03
CA LEU A 9 -27.46 -11.40 20.46
C LEU A 9 -28.57 -12.06 21.34
N ALA A 10 -28.37 -13.29 21.78
CA ALA A 10 -29.29 -13.97 22.66
C ALA A 10 -29.50 -13.20 23.98
N ARG A 11 -28.45 -12.69 24.61
CA ARG A 11 -28.56 -11.86 25.83
C ARG A 11 -29.35 -10.58 25.58
N ILE A 12 -29.11 -9.90 24.45
CA ILE A 12 -29.83 -8.70 24.04
C ILE A 12 -31.33 -9.00 23.87
N LEU A 13 -31.68 -10.10 23.16
CA LEU A 13 -33.07 -10.47 22.92
C LEU A 13 -33.81 -10.85 24.23
N ILE A 14 -33.14 -11.60 25.11
CA ILE A 14 -33.69 -11.96 26.43
C ILE A 14 -33.97 -10.71 27.27
N ALA A 15 -32.99 -9.80 27.33
CA ALA A 15 -33.14 -8.57 28.10
C ALA A 15 -34.21 -7.63 27.51
N ALA A 16 -34.31 -7.52 26.18
CA ALA A 16 -35.32 -6.74 25.50
C ALA A 16 -36.73 -7.29 25.80
N LEU A 17 -36.90 -8.63 25.75
CA LEU A 17 -38.13 -9.29 26.10
C LEU A 17 -38.52 -9.03 27.58
N LEU A 18 -37.57 -9.19 28.51
CA LEU A 18 -37.80 -8.92 29.92
C LEU A 18 -38.19 -7.47 30.18
N LEU A 19 -37.51 -6.51 29.55
CA LEU A 19 -37.83 -5.09 29.63
C LEU A 19 -39.26 -4.81 29.18
N ALA A 20 -39.65 -5.36 28.01
CA ALA A 20 -41.00 -5.22 27.49
C ALA A 20 -42.04 -5.83 28.45
N VAL A 21 -41.82 -7.05 28.92
CA VAL A 21 -42.73 -7.72 29.85
C VAL A 21 -42.90 -6.91 31.15
N ILE A 22 -41.82 -6.46 31.78
CA ILE A 22 -41.86 -5.70 33.03
C ILE A 22 -42.58 -4.36 32.85
N ALA A 23 -42.42 -3.71 31.68
CA ALA A 23 -43.06 -2.43 31.40
C ALA A 23 -44.62 -2.54 31.42
N PHE A 24 -45.15 -3.66 30.91
CA PHE A 24 -46.61 -3.88 30.83
C PHE A 24 -47.21 -4.58 32.06
N LEU A 25 -46.42 -5.02 33.03
CA LEU A 25 -46.91 -5.66 34.25
C LEU A 25 -47.60 -4.62 35.16
N PRO A 26 -48.84 -4.87 35.63
CA PRO A 26 -49.56 -3.97 36.54
C PRO A 26 -49.12 -4.17 38.01
N ILE A 27 -47.85 -3.87 38.31
CA ILE A 27 -47.23 -4.01 39.63
C ILE A 27 -46.71 -2.69 40.13
N GLY A 28 -46.58 -2.56 41.45
CA GLY A 28 -46.12 -1.31 42.07
C GLY A 28 -44.69 -0.91 41.69
N GLU A 29 -44.42 0.38 41.60
CA GLU A 29 -43.18 0.99 41.15
C GLU A 29 -41.91 0.44 41.85
N LYS A 30 -41.97 0.22 43.18
CA LYS A 30 -40.84 -0.35 43.93
C LYS A 30 -40.48 -1.77 43.52
N ILE A 31 -41.45 -2.56 43.12
CA ILE A 31 -41.23 -3.94 42.65
C ILE A 31 -40.66 -3.88 41.21
N LYS A 32 -41.17 -2.97 40.39
CA LYS A 32 -40.63 -2.71 39.04
C LYS A 32 -39.16 -2.32 39.08
N ALA A 33 -38.78 -1.45 40.01
CA ALA A 33 -37.38 -1.03 40.19
C ALA A 33 -36.42 -2.23 40.38
N VAL A 34 -36.82 -3.17 41.25
CA VAL A 34 -36.01 -4.38 41.50
C VAL A 34 -36.01 -5.31 40.27
N LEU A 35 -37.15 -5.42 39.59
CA LEU A 35 -37.24 -6.25 38.39
C LEU A 35 -36.45 -5.72 37.21
N TYR A 36 -36.33 -4.39 37.01
CA TYR A 36 -35.49 -3.78 35.97
C TYR A 36 -33.99 -4.01 36.19
N LEU A 37 -33.58 -4.30 37.41
CA LEU A 37 -32.20 -4.68 37.70
C LEU A 37 -31.79 -5.98 36.96
N LEU A 38 -32.75 -6.90 36.74
CA LEU A 38 -32.50 -8.19 36.08
C LEU A 38 -32.07 -8.02 34.60
N PRO A 39 -32.85 -7.40 33.69
CA PRO A 39 -32.43 -7.17 32.33
C PRO A 39 -31.20 -6.25 32.26
N TYR A 40 -31.05 -5.25 33.15
CA TYR A 40 -29.86 -4.38 33.23
C TYR A 40 -28.59 -5.20 33.49
N LEU A 41 -28.59 -6.12 34.48
CA LEU A 41 -27.44 -6.98 34.76
C LEU A 41 -27.17 -8.02 33.66
N ILE A 42 -28.21 -8.56 33.02
CA ILE A 42 -28.05 -9.50 31.92
C ILE A 42 -27.25 -8.89 30.78
N VAL A 43 -27.55 -7.63 30.38
CA VAL A 43 -26.84 -6.98 29.28
C VAL A 43 -25.61 -6.22 29.74
N GLY A 44 -25.64 -5.63 30.96
CA GLY A 44 -24.63 -4.70 31.46
C GLY A 44 -23.45 -5.33 32.21
N TRP A 45 -23.57 -6.57 32.65
CA TRP A 45 -22.55 -7.20 33.52
C TRP A 45 -21.12 -7.08 32.99
N ASP A 46 -20.92 -7.34 31.69
CA ASP A 46 -19.60 -7.27 31.06
C ASP A 46 -19.07 -5.84 30.96
N VAL A 47 -19.96 -4.85 30.82
CA VAL A 47 -19.60 -3.40 30.81
C VAL A 47 -19.20 -2.96 32.20
N LEU A 48 -20.01 -3.26 33.20
CA LEU A 48 -19.75 -2.95 34.62
C LEU A 48 -18.45 -3.59 35.10
N TRP A 49 -18.26 -4.87 34.80
CA TRP A 49 -17.03 -5.59 35.17
C TRP A 49 -15.78 -5.01 34.51
N LYS A 50 -15.87 -4.65 33.23
CA LYS A 50 -14.78 -3.98 32.53
C LYS A 50 -14.47 -2.62 33.13
N ALA A 51 -15.49 -1.83 33.45
CA ALA A 51 -15.30 -0.53 34.09
C ALA A 51 -14.53 -0.67 35.41
N VAL A 52 -14.95 -1.55 36.30
CA VAL A 52 -14.26 -1.83 37.58
C VAL A 52 -12.82 -2.28 37.36
N ARG A 53 -12.62 -3.21 36.42
CA ARG A 53 -11.28 -3.74 36.11
C ARG A 53 -10.34 -2.67 35.52
N ASN A 54 -10.87 -1.77 34.67
CA ASN A 54 -10.08 -0.71 34.05
C ASN A 54 -9.74 0.40 35.04
N ILE A 55 -10.64 0.73 35.97
CA ILE A 55 -10.36 1.60 37.12
C ILE A 55 -9.19 1.01 37.96
N ALA A 56 -9.25 -0.28 38.30
CA ALA A 56 -8.21 -0.95 39.06
C ALA A 56 -6.83 -0.96 38.35
N ARG A 57 -6.83 -0.77 37.03
CA ARG A 57 -5.61 -0.67 36.20
C ARG A 57 -5.17 0.77 35.92
N GLY A 58 -5.82 1.76 36.51
CA GLY A 58 -5.51 3.17 36.31
C GLY A 58 -6.08 3.78 35.02
N GLN A 59 -6.94 3.06 34.29
CA GLN A 59 -7.65 3.53 33.09
C GLN A 59 -9.05 3.98 33.49
N VAL A 60 -9.15 5.11 34.20
CA VAL A 60 -10.39 5.55 34.86
C VAL A 60 -11.43 6.12 33.89
N PHE A 61 -11.01 6.69 32.74
CA PHE A 61 -11.92 7.44 31.85
C PHE A 61 -12.11 6.73 30.51
N ASP A 62 -12.52 5.44 30.55
CA ASP A 62 -12.90 4.71 29.35
C ASP A 62 -14.43 4.75 29.10
N GLU A 63 -14.85 4.28 27.92
CA GLU A 63 -16.26 4.23 27.52
C GLU A 63 -17.13 3.38 28.47
N ASN A 64 -16.56 2.26 28.97
CA ASN A 64 -17.30 1.39 29.90
C ASN A 64 -17.55 2.07 31.23
N PHE A 65 -16.58 2.86 31.72
CA PHE A 65 -16.74 3.68 32.94
C PHE A 65 -17.83 4.74 32.77
N LEU A 66 -17.80 5.51 31.66
CA LEU A 66 -18.78 6.55 31.41
C LEU A 66 -20.20 5.99 31.31
N MET A 67 -20.37 4.87 30.58
CA MET A 67 -21.66 4.16 30.47
C MET A 67 -22.13 3.61 31.80
N SER A 68 -21.22 3.01 32.58
CA SER A 68 -21.57 2.48 33.90
C SER A 68 -22.00 3.60 34.85
N LEU A 69 -21.24 4.71 34.89
CA LEU A 69 -21.54 5.87 35.72
C LEU A 69 -22.90 6.47 35.37
N ALA A 70 -23.17 6.65 34.07
CA ALA A 70 -24.43 7.21 33.59
C ALA A 70 -25.65 6.32 33.93
N THR A 71 -25.54 5.01 33.67
CA THR A 71 -26.65 4.09 33.91
C THR A 71 -26.90 3.79 35.39
N VAL A 72 -25.84 3.71 36.22
CA VAL A 72 -25.97 3.62 37.68
C VAL A 72 -26.56 4.90 38.26
N GLY A 73 -26.13 6.07 37.73
CA GLY A 73 -26.70 7.37 38.11
C GLY A 73 -28.19 7.49 37.76
N ALA A 74 -28.61 7.02 36.59
CA ALA A 74 -30.03 6.98 36.20
C ALA A 74 -30.85 6.06 37.15
N PHE A 75 -30.30 4.90 37.53
CA PHE A 75 -30.93 4.05 38.55
C PHE A 75 -31.08 4.76 39.89
N ALA A 76 -30.08 5.53 40.31
CA ALA A 76 -30.12 6.30 41.58
C ALA A 76 -31.15 7.44 41.55
N LEU A 77 -31.42 7.99 40.37
CA LEU A 77 -32.46 9.03 40.17
C LEU A 77 -33.86 8.46 40.06
N GLY A 78 -34.04 7.12 39.95
CA GLY A 78 -35.34 6.47 39.83
C GLY A 78 -35.73 6.16 38.37
N ASP A 79 -34.88 6.48 37.39
CA ASP A 79 -35.14 6.25 35.94
C ASP A 79 -34.74 4.84 35.51
N TYR A 80 -35.33 3.82 36.16
CA TYR A 80 -34.98 2.40 36.04
C TYR A 80 -35.11 1.87 34.61
N ILE A 81 -36.22 2.22 33.94
CA ILE A 81 -36.48 1.83 32.55
C ILE A 81 -35.42 2.40 31.64
N GLU A 82 -35.13 3.70 31.83
CA GLU A 82 -34.18 4.42 31.00
C GLU A 82 -32.77 3.85 31.15
N ALA A 83 -32.31 3.62 32.37
CA ALA A 83 -31.02 3.00 32.63
C ALA A 83 -30.85 1.62 31.99
N ALA A 84 -31.88 0.74 32.10
CA ALA A 84 -31.81 -0.60 31.53
C ALA A 84 -31.89 -0.58 29.99
N ALA A 85 -32.68 0.32 29.45
CA ALA A 85 -32.81 0.49 28.01
C ALA A 85 -31.58 1.10 27.37
N VAL A 86 -30.97 2.09 28.03
CA VAL A 86 -29.67 2.69 27.64
C VAL A 86 -28.59 1.62 27.52
N MET A 87 -28.47 0.74 28.52
CA MET A 87 -27.50 -0.35 28.50
C MET A 87 -27.82 -1.36 27.38
N LEU A 88 -29.09 -1.63 27.12
CA LEU A 88 -29.53 -2.48 26.01
C LEU A 88 -29.14 -1.91 24.66
N PHE A 89 -29.43 -0.61 24.41
CA PHE A 89 -29.06 0.04 23.15
C PHE A 89 -27.56 0.14 22.96
N TYR A 90 -26.81 0.41 24.01
CA TYR A 90 -25.36 0.37 23.99
C TYR A 90 -24.85 -1.00 23.54
N GLN A 91 -25.39 -2.09 24.09
CA GLN A 91 -25.01 -3.45 23.69
C GLN A 91 -25.42 -3.81 22.26
N ILE A 92 -26.55 -3.29 21.78
CA ILE A 92 -26.95 -3.40 20.38
C ILE A 92 -25.92 -2.71 19.49
N GLY A 93 -25.55 -1.46 19.83
CA GLY A 93 -24.53 -0.70 19.12
C GLY A 93 -23.18 -1.42 19.07
N GLU A 94 -22.71 -1.90 20.22
CA GLU A 94 -21.49 -2.71 20.33
C GLU A 94 -21.52 -3.99 19.49
N LEU A 95 -22.67 -4.65 19.40
CA LEU A 95 -22.82 -5.83 18.55
C LEU A 95 -22.73 -5.47 17.07
N PHE A 96 -23.45 -4.44 16.61
CA PHE A 96 -23.39 -3.96 15.21
C PHE A 96 -21.98 -3.52 14.84
N GLN A 97 -21.33 -2.76 15.70
CA GLN A 97 -19.95 -2.30 15.52
C GLN A 97 -18.98 -3.49 15.40
N SER A 98 -19.07 -4.46 16.31
CA SER A 98 -18.23 -5.67 16.30
C SER A 98 -18.42 -6.50 15.02
N ILE A 99 -19.67 -6.61 14.52
CA ILE A 99 -19.98 -7.29 13.25
C ILE A 99 -19.42 -6.51 12.06
N ALA A 100 -19.62 -5.19 12.02
CA ALA A 100 -19.19 -4.35 10.92
C ALA A 100 -17.66 -4.29 10.81
N VAL A 101 -16.97 -4.09 11.93
CA VAL A 101 -15.51 -4.13 12.01
C VAL A 101 -14.98 -5.52 11.63
N GLY A 102 -15.61 -6.58 12.14
CA GLY A 102 -15.23 -7.95 11.82
C GLY A 102 -15.44 -8.28 10.33
N LYS A 103 -16.53 -7.81 9.72
CA LYS A 103 -16.79 -7.97 8.28
C LYS A 103 -15.78 -7.19 7.43
N SER A 104 -15.48 -5.96 7.81
CA SER A 104 -14.49 -5.13 7.12
C SER A 104 -13.09 -5.74 7.21
N ARG A 105 -12.63 -6.16 8.39
CA ARG A 105 -11.36 -6.86 8.55
C ARG A 105 -11.29 -8.16 7.75
N LYS A 106 -12.38 -8.94 7.73
CA LYS A 106 -12.46 -10.17 6.95
C LYS A 106 -12.45 -9.88 5.44
N SER A 107 -13.11 -8.83 4.98
CA SER A 107 -13.04 -8.40 3.58
C SER A 107 -11.63 -7.96 3.19
N ILE A 108 -10.91 -7.29 4.07
CA ILE A 108 -9.50 -6.94 3.86
C ILE A 108 -8.63 -8.21 3.85
N ALA A 109 -8.85 -9.14 4.76
CA ALA A 109 -8.13 -10.43 4.77
C ALA A 109 -8.46 -11.31 3.56
N SER A 110 -9.72 -11.29 3.06
CA SER A 110 -10.09 -12.03 1.84
C SER A 110 -9.57 -11.37 0.55
N LEU A 111 -9.15 -10.09 0.60
CA LEU A 111 -8.38 -9.47 -0.48
C LEU A 111 -7.00 -10.08 -0.62
N MET A 112 -6.54 -10.74 0.43
CA MET A 112 -5.24 -11.38 0.58
C MET A 112 -5.36 -12.91 0.50
N ASP A 113 -6.43 -13.42 -0.12
CA ASP A 113 -6.57 -14.85 -0.43
C ASP A 113 -5.63 -15.28 -1.58
N ILE A 114 -4.39 -14.75 -1.49
CA ILE A 114 -3.27 -15.15 -2.35
C ILE A 114 -2.49 -16.32 -1.73
N ARG A 115 -2.71 -16.61 -0.44
CA ARG A 115 -2.00 -17.70 0.24
C ARG A 115 -2.39 -19.05 -0.38
N PRO A 116 -1.41 -19.87 -0.80
CA PRO A 116 -1.65 -21.24 -1.22
C PRO A 116 -2.04 -22.10 -0.02
N ASP A 117 -3.03 -22.98 -0.20
CA ASP A 117 -3.49 -23.88 0.89
C ASP A 117 -2.57 -25.08 1.07
N SER A 118 -1.89 -25.51 0.00
CA SER A 118 -1.02 -26.69 -0.01
C SER A 118 -0.04 -26.63 -1.19
N ALA A 119 1.04 -27.41 -1.11
CA ALA A 119 2.00 -27.67 -2.18
C ALA A 119 2.06 -29.17 -2.46
N THR A 120 2.14 -29.56 -3.73
CA THR A 120 2.39 -30.94 -4.16
C THR A 120 3.87 -31.09 -4.49
N VAL A 121 4.64 -31.72 -3.62
CA VAL A 121 6.09 -31.91 -3.77
C VAL A 121 6.38 -33.30 -4.31
N LEU A 122 7.36 -33.41 -5.21
CA LEU A 122 7.89 -34.68 -5.73
C LEU A 122 9.09 -35.10 -4.87
N ARG A 123 8.90 -36.08 -3.99
CA ARG A 123 9.98 -36.70 -3.17
C ARG A 123 10.09 -38.17 -3.51
N ASP A 124 11.29 -38.62 -3.86
CA ASP A 124 11.59 -40.00 -4.21
C ASP A 124 10.68 -40.59 -5.32
N GLY A 125 10.18 -39.72 -6.22
CA GLY A 125 9.28 -40.10 -7.31
C GLY A 125 7.79 -40.19 -6.92
N GLU A 126 7.44 -39.91 -5.66
CA GLU A 126 6.05 -39.87 -5.19
C GLU A 126 5.56 -38.43 -5.02
N GLU A 127 4.28 -38.22 -5.31
CA GLU A 127 3.59 -36.95 -5.10
C GLU A 127 3.09 -36.86 -3.66
N LEU A 128 3.61 -35.91 -2.89
CA LEU A 128 3.22 -35.67 -1.52
C LEU A 128 2.57 -34.28 -1.39
N LYS A 129 1.35 -34.25 -0.88
CA LYS A 129 0.65 -33.00 -0.57
C LYS A 129 1.02 -32.55 0.83
N VAL A 130 1.74 -31.42 0.93
CA VAL A 130 2.27 -30.84 2.18
C VAL A 130 1.82 -29.41 2.38
N SER A 131 2.04 -28.85 3.58
CA SER A 131 1.91 -27.40 3.77
C SER A 131 3.03 -26.67 3.03
N PRO A 132 2.77 -25.49 2.43
CA PRO A 132 3.83 -24.68 1.83
C PRO A 132 5.00 -24.37 2.79
N ASP A 133 4.71 -24.27 4.08
CA ASP A 133 5.72 -24.04 5.13
C ASP A 133 6.71 -25.22 5.31
N GLU A 134 6.37 -26.42 4.82
CA GLU A 134 7.19 -27.63 4.94
C GLU A 134 8.10 -27.86 3.72
N VAL A 135 7.93 -27.05 2.67
CA VAL A 135 8.71 -27.16 1.43
C VAL A 135 10.06 -26.47 1.60
N GLN A 136 11.12 -27.17 1.22
CA GLN A 136 12.49 -26.66 1.30
C GLN A 136 12.93 -26.02 0.00
N LYS A 137 13.97 -25.18 0.06
CA LYS A 137 14.62 -24.60 -1.11
C LYS A 137 15.24 -25.71 -1.96
N GLY A 138 14.98 -25.68 -3.27
CA GLY A 138 15.51 -26.63 -4.25
C GLY A 138 14.65 -27.88 -4.47
N GLU A 139 13.54 -28.02 -3.73
CA GLU A 139 12.57 -29.11 -3.97
C GLU A 139 11.77 -28.87 -5.24
N ILE A 140 11.32 -29.98 -5.83
CA ILE A 140 10.51 -29.95 -7.06
C ILE A 140 9.04 -29.97 -6.64
N VAL A 141 8.28 -29.01 -7.14
CA VAL A 141 6.85 -28.84 -6.86
C VAL A 141 6.07 -28.98 -8.16
N LEU A 142 5.01 -29.77 -8.13
CA LEU A 142 4.06 -29.94 -9.22
C LEU A 142 2.88 -29.00 -9.02
N VAL A 143 2.53 -28.23 -10.06
CA VAL A 143 1.38 -27.31 -10.03
C VAL A 143 0.45 -27.61 -11.20
N ARG A 144 -0.78 -27.99 -10.89
CA ARG A 144 -1.82 -28.32 -11.88
C ARG A 144 -2.63 -27.08 -12.27
N ALA A 145 -3.34 -27.18 -13.39
CA ALA A 145 -4.28 -26.15 -13.82
C ALA A 145 -5.33 -25.87 -12.72
N GLY A 146 -5.58 -24.58 -12.44
CA GLY A 146 -6.47 -24.10 -11.38
C GLY A 146 -5.82 -24.00 -9.99
N GLU A 147 -4.59 -24.50 -9.81
CA GLU A 147 -3.88 -24.41 -8.53
C GLU A 147 -3.10 -23.09 -8.41
N LYS A 148 -2.95 -22.61 -7.18
CA LYS A 148 -2.04 -21.50 -6.87
C LYS A 148 -0.61 -22.01 -6.81
N ILE A 149 0.33 -21.25 -7.38
CA ILE A 149 1.76 -21.52 -7.27
C ILE A 149 2.17 -21.35 -5.79
N PRO A 150 2.70 -22.41 -5.13
CA PRO A 150 2.87 -22.37 -3.68
C PRO A 150 4.12 -21.60 -3.22
N LEU A 151 5.19 -21.61 -4.00
CA LEU A 151 6.47 -20.93 -3.71
C LEU A 151 7.04 -20.30 -4.98
N ASP A 152 7.93 -19.34 -4.80
CA ASP A 152 8.69 -18.75 -5.90
C ASP A 152 9.68 -19.80 -6.45
N GLY A 153 9.83 -19.87 -7.77
CA GLY A 153 10.69 -20.87 -8.38
C GLY A 153 10.88 -20.70 -9.88
N ILE A 154 11.70 -21.57 -10.44
CA ILE A 154 11.97 -21.65 -11.89
C ILE A 154 11.26 -22.88 -12.44
N VAL A 155 10.54 -22.72 -13.55
CA VAL A 155 9.87 -23.82 -14.23
C VAL A 155 10.92 -24.75 -14.86
N LEU A 156 10.88 -26.03 -14.51
CA LEU A 156 11.76 -27.05 -15.08
C LEU A 156 11.15 -27.66 -16.34
N GLU A 157 9.84 -27.98 -16.27
CA GLU A 157 9.12 -28.65 -17.36
C GLU A 157 7.68 -28.14 -17.43
N GLY A 158 7.12 -28.16 -18.64
CA GLY A 158 5.74 -27.74 -18.91
C GLY A 158 5.64 -26.31 -19.44
N ASN A 159 4.51 -26.05 -20.09
CA ASN A 159 4.12 -24.73 -20.59
C ASN A 159 2.72 -24.43 -20.05
N THR A 160 2.50 -23.19 -19.62
CA THR A 160 1.21 -22.77 -19.09
C THR A 160 1.01 -21.27 -19.24
N THR A 161 -0.21 -20.84 -19.00
CA THR A 161 -0.56 -19.43 -18.82
C THR A 161 -0.86 -19.19 -17.34
N VAL A 162 -0.27 -18.17 -16.75
CA VAL A 162 -0.38 -17.86 -15.32
C VAL A 162 -1.11 -16.54 -15.13
N ASN A 163 -2.09 -16.53 -14.22
CA ASN A 163 -2.79 -15.31 -13.81
C ASN A 163 -2.13 -14.70 -12.57
N THR A 164 -1.54 -13.53 -12.74
CA THR A 164 -0.88 -12.76 -11.68
C THR A 164 -1.75 -11.64 -11.10
N ALA A 165 -3.01 -11.50 -11.54
CA ALA A 165 -3.89 -10.38 -11.19
C ALA A 165 -4.07 -10.15 -9.68
N ALA A 166 -4.01 -11.21 -8.88
CA ALA A 166 -4.12 -11.10 -7.42
C ALA A 166 -2.89 -10.43 -6.77
N LEU A 167 -1.73 -10.45 -7.45
CA LEU A 167 -0.46 -9.89 -6.99
C LEU A 167 -0.19 -8.51 -7.60
N THR A 168 -0.32 -8.41 -8.94
CA THR A 168 0.03 -7.21 -9.71
C THR A 168 -1.16 -6.30 -9.98
N GLY A 169 -2.38 -6.84 -9.94
CA GLY A 169 -3.59 -6.16 -10.41
C GLY A 169 -3.76 -6.16 -11.93
N GLU A 170 -2.84 -6.77 -12.69
CA GLU A 170 -2.95 -6.93 -14.14
C GLU A 170 -3.92 -8.05 -14.51
N SER A 171 -4.86 -7.76 -15.41
CA SER A 171 -5.88 -8.74 -15.81
C SER A 171 -5.42 -9.68 -16.93
N LEU A 172 -4.31 -9.37 -17.62
CA LEU A 172 -3.81 -10.18 -18.70
C LEU A 172 -2.94 -11.32 -18.15
N PRO A 173 -3.27 -12.58 -18.44
CA PRO A 173 -2.42 -13.70 -18.07
C PRO A 173 -1.10 -13.67 -18.84
N VAL A 174 -0.07 -14.24 -18.22
CA VAL A 174 1.30 -14.33 -18.77
C VAL A 174 1.60 -15.75 -19.18
N ASP A 175 2.12 -15.94 -20.38
CA ASP A 175 2.57 -17.26 -20.86
C ASP A 175 3.93 -17.58 -20.25
N ILE A 176 4.07 -18.80 -19.72
CA ILE A 176 5.24 -19.32 -19.00
C ILE A 176 5.69 -20.61 -19.63
N ALA A 177 7.00 -20.76 -19.83
CA ALA A 177 7.67 -21.93 -20.38
C ALA A 177 8.81 -22.41 -19.46
N ALA A 178 9.41 -23.52 -19.80
CA ALA A 178 10.59 -24.03 -19.09
C ALA A 178 11.75 -23.03 -19.13
N GLY A 179 12.32 -22.74 -17.95
CA GLY A 179 13.35 -21.72 -17.73
C GLY A 179 12.80 -20.40 -17.20
N ASP A 180 11.49 -20.14 -17.28
CA ASP A 180 10.90 -18.92 -16.77
C ASP A 180 10.71 -18.96 -15.25
N ARG A 181 10.79 -17.78 -14.64
CA ARG A 181 10.52 -17.60 -13.21
C ARG A 181 9.04 -17.41 -12.95
N VAL A 182 8.53 -18.10 -11.92
CA VAL A 182 7.15 -17.96 -11.45
C VAL A 182 7.14 -17.53 -9.99
N VAL A 183 6.10 -16.76 -9.60
CA VAL A 183 5.94 -16.23 -8.25
C VAL A 183 4.78 -16.89 -7.53
N SER A 184 4.98 -17.12 -6.23
CA SER A 184 3.96 -17.69 -5.34
C SER A 184 2.69 -16.83 -5.32
N GLY A 185 1.53 -17.49 -5.18
CA GLY A 185 0.21 -16.82 -5.17
C GLY A 185 -0.40 -16.54 -6.54
N SER A 186 0.35 -16.67 -7.63
CA SER A 186 -0.18 -16.70 -9.00
C SER A 186 -1.00 -17.95 -9.22
N ILE A 187 -2.00 -17.90 -10.11
CA ILE A 187 -2.86 -19.05 -10.44
C ILE A 187 -2.44 -19.64 -11.78
N ASN A 188 -2.10 -20.91 -11.79
CA ASN A 188 -1.88 -21.67 -13.01
C ASN A 188 -3.22 -21.89 -13.73
N LEU A 189 -3.39 -21.38 -14.97
CA LEU A 189 -4.66 -21.44 -15.69
C LEU A 189 -4.79 -22.67 -16.61
N SER A 190 -3.68 -23.12 -17.19
CA SER A 190 -3.68 -24.22 -18.16
C SER A 190 -2.58 -25.22 -17.79
N GLY A 191 -2.28 -26.20 -18.54
CA GLY A 191 -1.15 -27.09 -18.38
C GLY A 191 -0.79 -27.56 -16.96
N VAL A 192 0.18 -28.47 -16.90
CA VAL A 192 0.83 -28.89 -15.66
C VAL A 192 2.28 -28.45 -15.76
N ILE A 193 2.79 -27.81 -14.72
CA ILE A 193 4.20 -27.39 -14.65
C ILE A 193 4.88 -28.02 -13.45
N THR A 194 6.15 -28.34 -13.60
CA THR A 194 7.06 -28.63 -12.50
C THR A 194 7.98 -27.45 -12.29
N LEU A 195 8.13 -27.02 -11.06
CA LEU A 195 9.01 -25.92 -10.71
C LEU A 195 10.01 -26.32 -9.63
N LYS A 196 11.21 -25.77 -9.70
CA LYS A 196 12.22 -25.88 -8.65
C LYS A 196 12.14 -24.65 -7.75
N THR A 197 11.93 -24.84 -6.45
CA THR A 197 11.79 -23.75 -5.49
C THR A 197 13.09 -22.98 -5.29
N GLU A 198 13.02 -21.65 -5.29
CA GLU A 198 14.17 -20.75 -5.06
C GLU A 198 14.32 -20.34 -3.59
N SER A 199 13.24 -20.39 -2.81
CA SER A 199 13.21 -19.97 -1.42
C SER A 199 12.27 -20.84 -0.58
N VAL A 200 12.32 -20.72 0.72
CA VAL A 200 11.32 -21.28 1.65
C VAL A 200 10.08 -20.38 1.68
N TYR A 201 8.94 -20.90 2.17
CA TYR A 201 7.66 -20.16 2.15
C TYR A 201 7.73 -18.80 2.87
N SER A 202 8.42 -18.70 4.01
CA SER A 202 8.56 -17.44 4.77
C SER A 202 9.28 -16.32 3.98
N GLU A 203 10.07 -16.69 3.00
CA GLU A 203 10.81 -15.79 2.11
C GLU A 203 10.11 -15.59 0.75
N SER A 204 9.00 -16.28 0.50
CA SER A 204 8.25 -16.19 -0.75
C SER A 204 7.58 -14.82 -0.93
N THR A 205 7.32 -14.45 -2.17
CA THR A 205 6.64 -13.20 -2.54
C THR A 205 5.31 -13.05 -1.81
N VAL A 206 4.50 -14.11 -1.74
CA VAL A 206 3.23 -14.09 -0.99
C VAL A 206 3.44 -13.84 0.50
N ALA A 207 4.38 -14.53 1.14
CA ALA A 207 4.63 -14.35 2.56
C ALA A 207 5.09 -12.92 2.89
N LYS A 208 5.94 -12.34 2.04
CA LYS A 208 6.40 -10.95 2.15
C LYS A 208 5.24 -9.97 2.01
N ILE A 209 4.38 -10.13 1.00
CA ILE A 209 3.19 -9.29 0.79
C ILE A 209 2.27 -9.37 2.00
N LEU A 210 1.94 -10.57 2.48
CA LEU A 210 1.09 -10.78 3.65
C LEU A 210 1.65 -10.10 4.90
N ASN A 211 2.94 -10.28 5.16
CA ASN A 211 3.63 -9.66 6.29
C ASN A 211 3.63 -8.12 6.20
N LEU A 212 3.88 -7.56 5.01
CA LEU A 212 3.83 -6.11 4.79
C LEU A 212 2.44 -5.54 5.09
N VAL A 213 1.37 -6.18 4.64
CA VAL A 213 0.00 -5.71 4.87
C VAL A 213 -0.40 -5.88 6.34
N GLU A 214 -0.07 -7.00 6.99
CA GLU A 214 -0.32 -7.21 8.42
C GLU A 214 0.43 -6.19 9.29
N ASN A 215 1.71 -5.94 9.00
CA ASN A 215 2.53 -4.99 9.74
C ASN A 215 2.23 -3.52 9.40
N SER A 216 1.61 -3.23 8.26
CA SER A 216 1.15 -1.87 7.91
C SER A 216 0.22 -1.27 8.95
N ALA A 217 -0.50 -2.12 9.69
CA ALA A 217 -1.34 -1.72 10.81
C ALA A 217 -0.56 -1.13 12.00
N ALA A 218 0.71 -1.46 12.15
CA ALA A 218 1.53 -0.99 13.27
C ALA A 218 2.01 0.46 13.12
N LYS A 219 2.17 0.94 11.88
CA LYS A 219 2.64 2.31 11.58
C LYS A 219 1.46 3.28 11.47
N LYS A 220 1.05 3.86 12.60
CA LYS A 220 -0.08 4.78 12.70
C LYS A 220 0.17 6.12 12.00
N ALA A 221 -0.83 6.63 11.28
CA ALA A 221 -0.83 7.97 10.70
C ALA A 221 -0.76 9.07 11.78
N LYS A 222 -0.27 10.27 11.41
CA LYS A 222 -0.30 11.44 12.30
C LYS A 222 -1.73 11.78 12.73
N THR A 223 -2.69 11.70 11.82
CA THR A 223 -4.11 11.88 12.10
C THR A 223 -4.64 10.85 13.09
N GLU A 224 -4.24 9.58 13.00
CA GLU A 224 -4.63 8.52 13.92
C GLU A 224 -4.02 8.72 15.32
N ASN A 225 -2.75 9.14 15.39
CA ASN A 225 -2.09 9.53 16.62
C ASN A 225 -2.74 10.77 17.26
N PHE A 226 -3.20 11.72 16.45
CA PHE A 226 -3.95 12.89 16.92
C PHE A 226 -5.26 12.45 17.57
N ILE A 227 -6.05 11.58 16.95
CA ILE A 227 -7.31 11.07 17.53
C ILE A 227 -7.06 10.36 18.86
N THR A 228 -6.02 9.52 18.93
CA THR A 228 -5.66 8.84 20.19
C THR A 228 -5.27 9.85 21.29
N ARG A 229 -4.50 10.87 20.94
CA ARG A 229 -4.12 11.94 21.88
C ARG A 229 -5.31 12.81 22.26
N PHE A 230 -6.16 13.17 21.30
CA PHE A 230 -7.39 13.92 21.52
C PHE A 230 -8.29 13.19 22.53
N ALA A 231 -8.56 11.91 22.36
CA ALA A 231 -9.36 11.11 23.29
C ALA A 231 -8.80 11.15 24.72
N LYS A 232 -7.48 11.12 24.89
CA LYS A 232 -6.81 11.18 26.20
C LYS A 232 -7.07 12.47 26.98
N TYR A 233 -7.17 13.61 26.29
CA TYR A 233 -7.43 14.92 26.94
C TYR A 233 -8.91 15.25 26.95
N TYR A 234 -9.63 14.88 25.92
CA TYR A 234 -11.05 15.17 25.75
C TYR A 234 -11.90 14.55 26.87
N THR A 235 -11.69 13.26 27.21
CA THR A 235 -12.51 12.57 28.19
C THR A 235 -12.44 13.19 29.60
N PRO A 236 -11.26 13.52 30.17
CA PRO A 236 -11.19 14.25 31.43
C PRO A 236 -11.89 15.62 31.41
N ILE A 237 -11.73 16.38 30.31
CA ILE A 237 -12.40 17.68 30.13
C ILE A 237 -13.92 17.52 30.20
N VAL A 238 -14.45 16.53 29.50
CA VAL A 238 -15.87 16.22 29.49
C VAL A 238 -16.38 15.82 30.86
N VAL A 239 -15.66 14.99 31.60
CA VAL A 239 -16.05 14.57 32.95
C VAL A 239 -16.10 15.78 33.89
N VAL A 240 -15.10 16.65 33.84
CA VAL A 240 -15.09 17.92 34.63
C VAL A 240 -16.28 18.81 34.21
N SER A 241 -16.54 18.95 32.91
CA SER A 241 -17.68 19.75 32.42
C SER A 241 -19.02 19.15 32.86
N ALA A 242 -19.17 17.83 32.89
CA ALA A 242 -20.37 17.16 33.40
C ALA A 242 -20.57 17.42 34.92
N VAL A 243 -19.50 17.36 35.70
CA VAL A 243 -19.55 17.71 37.15
C VAL A 243 -19.94 19.16 37.33
N LEU A 244 -19.34 20.08 36.56
CA LEU A 244 -19.72 21.48 36.59
C LEU A 244 -21.20 21.72 36.22
N LEU A 245 -21.67 20.99 35.17
CA LEU A 245 -23.08 21.03 34.74
C LEU A 245 -24.05 20.50 35.82
N ALA A 246 -23.63 19.48 36.58
CA ALA A 246 -24.42 18.92 37.67
C ALA A 246 -24.50 19.86 38.90
N VAL A 247 -23.45 20.65 39.17
CA VAL A 247 -23.28 21.35 40.43
C VAL A 247 -23.54 22.86 40.29
N LEU A 248 -22.98 23.54 39.28
CA LEU A 248 -23.06 25.02 39.20
C LEU A 248 -24.48 25.56 38.97
N PRO A 249 -25.28 25.04 38.02
CA PRO A 249 -26.60 25.63 37.76
C PRO A 249 -27.55 25.52 38.94
N PRO A 250 -27.71 24.37 39.66
CA PRO A 250 -28.58 24.31 40.81
C PRO A 250 -28.11 25.22 41.96
N LEU A 251 -26.79 25.44 42.12
CA LEU A 251 -26.28 26.37 43.13
C LEU A 251 -26.58 27.83 42.79
N ILE A 252 -26.57 28.21 41.50
CA ILE A 252 -26.76 29.59 41.05
C ILE A 252 -28.25 29.91 40.85
N SER A 253 -29.01 29.00 40.22
CA SER A 253 -30.41 29.25 39.85
C SER A 253 -31.44 28.67 40.82
N GLY A 254 -31.02 27.92 41.85
CA GLY A 254 -31.93 27.27 42.81
C GLY A 254 -32.79 26.14 42.20
N GLY A 255 -32.36 25.55 41.06
CA GLY A 255 -33.09 24.51 40.36
C GLY A 255 -32.99 23.12 41.04
N GLU A 256 -33.81 22.16 40.56
CA GLU A 256 -33.81 20.80 41.07
C GLU A 256 -32.52 20.07 40.74
N TRP A 257 -31.81 19.56 41.74
CA TRP A 257 -30.55 18.83 41.60
C TRP A 257 -30.67 17.58 40.70
N ALA A 258 -31.85 16.92 40.77
CA ALA A 258 -32.11 15.72 39.98
C ALA A 258 -32.07 16.00 38.47
N ASP A 259 -32.67 17.09 38.01
CA ASP A 259 -32.70 17.49 36.60
C ASP A 259 -31.28 17.77 36.05
N TRP A 260 -30.51 18.53 36.82
CA TRP A 260 -29.14 18.87 36.38
C TRP A 260 -28.20 17.67 36.44
N LEU A 261 -28.38 16.77 37.39
CA LEU A 261 -27.65 15.52 37.44
C LEU A 261 -28.04 14.63 36.22
N HIS A 262 -29.33 14.54 35.88
CA HIS A 262 -29.79 13.82 34.70
C HIS A 262 -29.18 14.39 33.41
N ARG A 263 -29.16 15.72 33.22
CA ARG A 263 -28.49 16.38 32.08
C ARG A 263 -26.99 16.08 32.04
N ALA A 264 -26.32 16.09 33.18
CA ALA A 264 -24.90 15.75 33.27
C ALA A 264 -24.62 14.28 32.87
N LEU A 265 -25.52 13.35 33.26
CA LEU A 265 -25.41 11.94 32.83
C LEU A 265 -25.59 11.78 31.32
N ILE A 266 -26.57 12.48 30.71
CA ILE A 266 -26.73 12.53 29.24
C ILE A 266 -25.46 13.08 28.59
N PHE A 267 -24.90 14.17 29.12
CA PHE A 267 -23.69 14.77 28.60
C PHE A 267 -22.51 13.79 28.63
N LEU A 268 -22.37 12.98 29.68
CA LEU A 268 -21.34 11.93 29.78
C LEU A 268 -21.53 10.83 28.71
N VAL A 269 -22.75 10.36 28.50
CA VAL A 269 -23.05 9.29 27.51
C VAL A 269 -22.69 9.73 26.10
N VAL A 270 -23.08 10.94 25.69
CA VAL A 270 -22.83 11.48 24.34
C VAL A 270 -21.35 11.70 24.06
N SER A 271 -20.57 11.90 25.11
CA SER A 271 -19.19 12.36 24.98
C SER A 271 -18.18 11.28 24.55
N CYS A 272 -18.59 9.99 24.43
CA CYS A 272 -17.66 8.98 23.95
C CYS A 272 -17.20 9.24 22.49
N PRO A 273 -15.90 9.34 22.19
CA PRO A 273 -15.44 9.53 20.81
C PRO A 273 -15.41 8.22 19.99
N CYS A 274 -16.33 7.26 20.28
CA CYS A 274 -16.33 5.89 19.74
C CYS A 274 -16.29 5.86 18.21
N ALA A 275 -17.09 6.70 17.55
CA ALA A 275 -17.12 6.79 16.09
C ALA A 275 -15.75 7.14 15.48
N LEU A 276 -14.99 8.05 16.11
CA LEU A 276 -13.67 8.48 15.63
C LEU A 276 -12.61 7.40 15.82
N VAL A 277 -12.56 6.82 17.03
CA VAL A 277 -11.57 5.80 17.40
C VAL A 277 -11.64 4.57 16.50
N ILE A 278 -12.81 4.27 15.94
CA ILE A 278 -13.04 3.09 15.10
C ILE A 278 -12.98 3.41 13.62
N SER A 279 -13.66 4.48 13.17
CA SER A 279 -13.81 4.75 11.74
C SER A 279 -12.50 5.23 11.10
N VAL A 280 -11.64 5.96 11.83
CA VAL A 280 -10.39 6.49 11.27
C VAL A 280 -9.41 5.37 10.94
N PRO A 281 -9.02 4.46 11.87
CA PRO A 281 -8.19 3.32 11.51
C PRO A 281 -8.82 2.45 10.42
N LEU A 282 -10.13 2.23 10.49
CA LEU A 282 -10.85 1.42 9.52
C LEU A 282 -10.77 2.01 8.10
N SER A 283 -10.81 3.34 7.97
CA SER A 283 -10.65 4.02 6.68
C SER A 283 -9.25 3.82 6.11
N PHE A 284 -8.20 3.93 6.93
CA PHE A 284 -6.82 3.66 6.50
C PHE A 284 -6.65 2.20 6.08
N PHE A 285 -7.15 1.25 6.87
CA PHE A 285 -7.12 -0.17 6.51
C PHE A 285 -7.85 -0.44 5.19
N GLY A 286 -9.03 0.20 5.00
CA GLY A 286 -9.78 0.09 3.76
C GLY A 286 -8.98 0.61 2.57
N GLY A 287 -8.33 1.76 2.70
CA GLY A 287 -7.50 2.37 1.65
C GLY A 287 -6.27 1.52 1.30
N ILE A 288 -5.54 1.04 2.32
CA ILE A 288 -4.37 0.15 2.13
C ILE A 288 -4.80 -1.16 1.46
N GLY A 289 -5.91 -1.77 1.92
CA GLY A 289 -6.43 -2.99 1.31
C GLY A 289 -6.92 -2.77 -0.13
N GLY A 290 -7.56 -1.64 -0.42
CA GLY A 290 -7.97 -1.26 -1.77
C GLY A 290 -6.78 -1.01 -2.72
N ALA A 291 -5.69 -0.42 -2.22
CA ALA A 291 -4.43 -0.24 -2.95
C ALA A 291 -3.76 -1.60 -3.25
N SER A 292 -3.69 -2.47 -2.26
CA SER A 292 -3.09 -3.81 -2.41
C SER A 292 -3.76 -4.64 -3.51
N LYS A 293 -5.10 -4.58 -3.65
CA LYS A 293 -5.83 -5.24 -4.75
C LYS A 293 -5.40 -4.78 -6.14
N ARG A 294 -4.82 -3.62 -6.24
CA ARG A 294 -4.37 -2.99 -7.50
C ARG A 294 -2.87 -3.08 -7.67
N GLY A 295 -2.22 -3.98 -6.92
CA GLY A 295 -0.77 -4.17 -6.98
C GLY A 295 0.03 -3.02 -6.35
N ILE A 296 -0.58 -2.23 -5.45
CA ILE A 296 0.07 -1.11 -4.77
C ILE A 296 0.16 -1.43 -3.28
N LEU A 297 1.35 -1.73 -2.78
CA LEU A 297 1.59 -2.04 -1.37
C LEU A 297 2.02 -0.81 -0.61
N ILE A 298 1.19 -0.35 0.34
CA ILE A 298 1.51 0.78 1.22
C ILE A 298 1.84 0.24 2.61
N LYS A 299 3.06 0.45 3.10
CA LYS A 299 3.59 -0.12 4.34
C LYS A 299 3.09 0.53 5.63
N GLY A 300 2.09 1.41 5.56
CA GLY A 300 1.52 2.02 6.75
C GLY A 300 0.54 3.15 6.49
N ALA A 301 -0.32 3.41 7.48
CA ALA A 301 -1.28 4.52 7.44
C ALA A 301 -0.59 5.89 7.37
N ASN A 302 0.58 6.04 8.01
CA ASN A 302 1.40 7.24 7.93
C ASN A 302 1.84 7.54 6.49
N TYR A 303 2.20 6.53 5.73
CA TYR A 303 2.59 6.69 4.32
C TYR A 303 1.41 7.04 3.43
N THR A 304 0.21 6.51 3.70
CA THR A 304 -1.02 6.94 3.02
C THR A 304 -1.27 8.44 3.23
N GLU A 305 -1.06 8.95 4.44
CA GLU A 305 -1.22 10.37 4.75
C GLU A 305 -0.18 11.24 4.03
N VAL A 306 1.09 10.81 3.98
CA VAL A 306 2.17 11.52 3.27
C VAL A 306 1.91 11.51 1.77
N LEU A 307 1.59 10.35 1.20
CA LEU A 307 1.30 10.18 -0.24
C LEU A 307 0.14 11.07 -0.71
N ALA A 308 -0.91 11.19 0.11
CA ALA A 308 -2.05 12.06 -0.20
C ALA A 308 -1.65 13.55 -0.32
N LYS A 309 -0.63 13.98 0.42
CA LYS A 309 -0.14 15.36 0.50
C LYS A 309 1.06 15.64 -0.41
N THR A 310 1.56 14.63 -1.12
CA THR A 310 2.72 14.75 -2.01
C THR A 310 2.51 15.88 -3.02
N GLY A 311 3.49 16.77 -3.10
CA GLY A 311 3.51 17.91 -4.02
C GLY A 311 4.66 17.87 -5.01
N THR A 312 5.76 17.17 -4.68
CA THR A 312 6.91 16.98 -5.57
C THR A 312 7.12 15.49 -5.80
N VAL A 313 7.33 15.08 -7.05
CA VAL A 313 7.69 13.71 -7.42
C VAL A 313 9.02 13.73 -8.14
N VAL A 314 9.96 12.95 -7.63
CA VAL A 314 11.31 12.79 -8.17
C VAL A 314 11.45 11.36 -8.67
N PHE A 315 11.85 11.18 -9.91
CA PHE A 315 12.04 9.89 -10.55
C PHE A 315 13.51 9.59 -10.77
N ASP A 316 13.92 8.35 -10.55
CA ASP A 316 15.07 7.83 -11.26
C ASP A 316 14.72 7.63 -12.75
N LYS A 317 15.72 7.64 -13.63
CA LYS A 317 15.50 7.39 -15.05
C LYS A 317 15.39 5.90 -15.35
N THR A 318 16.50 5.17 -15.09
CA THR A 318 16.70 3.79 -15.55
C THR A 318 15.89 2.80 -14.75
N GLY A 319 15.15 1.90 -15.42
CA GLY A 319 14.27 0.94 -14.74
C GLY A 319 12.99 1.55 -14.14
N THR A 320 12.86 2.88 -14.10
CA THR A 320 11.70 3.60 -13.54
C THR A 320 10.84 4.23 -14.64
N LEU A 321 11.36 5.25 -15.31
CA LEU A 321 10.69 5.88 -16.47
C LEU A 321 11.03 5.17 -17.79
N THR A 322 12.12 4.42 -17.80
CA THR A 322 12.60 3.61 -18.91
C THR A 322 12.60 2.14 -18.52
N LYS A 323 12.71 1.25 -19.51
CA LYS A 323 12.68 -0.21 -19.29
C LYS A 323 13.96 -0.77 -18.69
N GLY A 324 15.06 0.02 -18.64
CA GLY A 324 16.38 -0.47 -18.27
C GLY A 324 17.00 -1.40 -19.34
N THR A 325 16.38 -1.48 -20.50
CA THR A 325 16.85 -2.29 -21.63
C THR A 325 17.37 -1.39 -22.75
N PHE A 326 18.60 -1.63 -23.13
CA PHE A 326 19.21 -0.90 -24.23
C PHE A 326 18.67 -1.37 -25.58
N LYS A 327 18.41 -0.43 -26.47
CA LYS A 327 17.91 -0.70 -27.82
C LYS A 327 18.66 0.13 -28.84
N VAL A 328 18.94 -0.44 -30.01
CA VAL A 328 19.45 0.30 -31.16
C VAL A 328 18.35 1.23 -31.67
N THR A 329 18.55 2.53 -31.55
CA THR A 329 17.57 3.59 -31.94
C THR A 329 17.88 4.22 -33.27
N ALA A 330 19.18 4.29 -33.65
CA ALA A 330 19.59 4.80 -34.95
C ALA A 330 20.86 4.11 -35.46
N ILE A 331 20.99 3.99 -36.77
CA ILE A 331 22.16 3.44 -37.48
C ILE A 331 22.54 4.43 -38.56
N HIS A 332 23.76 4.95 -38.48
CA HIS A 332 24.33 5.96 -39.40
C HIS A 332 25.57 5.43 -40.07
N PRO A 333 25.45 4.75 -41.22
CA PRO A 333 26.59 4.31 -42.01
C PRO A 333 27.16 5.47 -42.83
N GLU A 334 28.47 5.46 -43.10
CA GLU A 334 29.14 6.39 -44.02
C GLU A 334 29.02 5.95 -45.47
N SER A 335 29.53 4.77 -45.81
CA SER A 335 29.69 4.32 -47.20
C SER A 335 29.10 2.94 -47.46
N MET A 336 28.26 2.43 -46.55
CA MET A 336 27.62 1.11 -46.66
C MET A 336 26.13 1.17 -46.29
N SER A 337 25.41 0.08 -46.39
CA SER A 337 24.02 0.00 -45.94
C SER A 337 23.93 -0.10 -44.41
N LYS A 338 22.75 0.27 -43.83
CA LYS A 338 22.47 0.10 -42.41
C LYS A 338 22.57 -1.36 -41.96
N ALA A 339 22.16 -2.29 -42.83
CA ALA A 339 22.23 -3.72 -42.57
C ALA A 339 23.68 -4.23 -42.51
N GLU A 340 24.55 -3.79 -43.40
CA GLU A 340 25.95 -4.14 -43.41
C GLU A 340 26.70 -3.62 -42.19
N LEU A 341 26.46 -2.34 -41.78
CA LEU A 341 27.06 -1.77 -40.58
C LEU A 341 26.62 -2.53 -39.34
N LEU A 342 25.34 -2.89 -39.25
CA LEU A 342 24.79 -3.66 -38.14
C LEU A 342 25.35 -5.08 -38.09
N ASP A 343 25.55 -5.77 -39.25
CA ASP A 343 26.17 -7.10 -39.34
C ASP A 343 27.61 -7.09 -38.81
N ILE A 344 28.40 -6.11 -39.25
CA ILE A 344 29.78 -5.93 -38.78
C ILE A 344 29.82 -5.65 -37.28
N ALA A 345 28.95 -4.77 -36.77
CA ALA A 345 28.90 -4.44 -35.36
C ALA A 345 28.47 -5.66 -34.51
N ALA A 346 27.43 -6.39 -34.95
CA ALA A 346 26.95 -7.58 -34.25
C ALA A 346 28.00 -8.70 -34.25
N ALA A 347 28.75 -8.87 -35.34
CA ALA A 347 29.86 -9.80 -35.39
C ALA A 347 30.98 -9.40 -34.43
N ALA A 348 31.38 -8.11 -34.37
CA ALA A 348 32.42 -7.61 -33.47
C ALA A 348 32.04 -7.81 -31.98
N GLU A 349 30.78 -7.58 -31.64
CA GLU A 349 30.28 -7.64 -30.26
C GLU A 349 29.80 -9.05 -29.84
N SER A 350 29.85 -10.04 -30.74
CA SER A 350 29.27 -11.39 -30.55
C SER A 350 29.86 -12.23 -29.41
N TYR A 351 31.00 -11.84 -28.87
CA TYR A 351 31.68 -12.46 -27.72
C TYR A 351 31.64 -11.60 -26.45
N SER A 352 31.06 -10.39 -26.52
CA SER A 352 30.92 -9.50 -25.37
C SER A 352 29.60 -9.78 -24.63
N ASN A 353 29.67 -9.84 -23.29
CA ASN A 353 28.50 -9.97 -22.42
C ASN A 353 27.99 -8.59 -21.94
N HIS A 354 28.42 -7.52 -22.57
CA HIS A 354 28.00 -6.18 -22.20
C HIS A 354 26.55 -5.92 -22.69
N PRO A 355 25.66 -5.28 -21.90
CA PRO A 355 24.27 -5.00 -22.32
C PRO A 355 24.14 -4.24 -23.64
N ILE A 356 25.12 -3.41 -23.98
CA ILE A 356 25.23 -2.73 -25.27
C ILE A 356 25.43 -3.73 -26.41
N ALA A 357 26.32 -4.71 -26.22
CA ALA A 357 26.59 -5.75 -27.19
C ALA A 357 25.33 -6.61 -27.44
N GLU A 358 24.66 -7.01 -26.37
CA GLU A 358 23.38 -7.76 -26.46
C GLU A 358 22.34 -6.98 -27.27
N SER A 359 22.25 -5.65 -27.08
CA SER A 359 21.31 -4.83 -27.84
C SER A 359 21.61 -4.75 -29.33
N ILE A 360 22.88 -4.73 -29.71
CA ILE A 360 23.33 -4.74 -31.10
C ILE A 360 23.02 -6.11 -31.74
N ILE A 361 23.35 -7.18 -31.04
CA ILE A 361 23.10 -8.57 -31.47
C ILE A 361 21.59 -8.80 -31.64
N ALA A 362 20.76 -8.36 -30.69
CA ALA A 362 19.31 -8.47 -30.78
C ALA A 362 18.70 -7.69 -31.97
N ALA A 363 19.28 -6.53 -32.30
CA ALA A 363 18.84 -5.73 -33.43
C ALA A 363 19.17 -6.38 -34.78
N HIS A 364 20.20 -7.19 -34.86
CA HIS A 364 20.67 -7.81 -36.09
C HIS A 364 19.72 -8.90 -36.67
N LYS A 365 18.76 -9.43 -35.92
CA LYS A 365 17.73 -10.42 -36.35
C LYS A 365 18.21 -11.58 -37.24
N GLY A 366 19.48 -11.66 -37.61
CA GLY A 366 20.10 -12.65 -38.45
C GLY A 366 20.96 -13.64 -37.68
N HIS A 367 21.37 -14.72 -38.35
CA HIS A 367 22.37 -15.64 -37.80
C HIS A 367 23.76 -15.00 -37.94
N ILE A 368 24.47 -14.85 -36.84
CA ILE A 368 25.85 -14.35 -36.84
C ILE A 368 26.76 -15.56 -37.13
N ASP A 369 27.39 -15.56 -38.31
CA ASP A 369 28.36 -16.57 -38.67
C ASP A 369 29.69 -16.34 -37.92
N ARG A 370 29.85 -17.06 -36.83
CA ARG A 370 31.06 -17.00 -36.00
C ARG A 370 32.33 -17.51 -36.69
N SER A 371 32.21 -18.23 -37.80
CA SER A 371 33.39 -18.68 -38.54
C SER A 371 34.16 -17.54 -39.23
N ARG A 372 33.50 -16.41 -39.46
CA ARG A 372 34.09 -15.17 -40.02
C ARG A 372 34.95 -14.41 -38.99
N ILE A 373 34.81 -14.74 -37.70
CA ILE A 373 35.38 -13.97 -36.59
C ILE A 373 36.65 -14.67 -36.12
N GLY A 374 37.76 -13.93 -36.21
CA GLY A 374 39.05 -14.37 -35.74
C GLY A 374 39.33 -13.95 -34.30
N ASN A 375 40.47 -13.28 -34.06
CA ASN A 375 40.83 -12.79 -32.73
C ASN A 375 39.93 -11.65 -32.31
N VAL A 376 39.47 -11.69 -31.03
CA VAL A 376 38.67 -10.62 -30.39
C VAL A 376 39.42 -10.15 -29.15
N THR A 377 39.61 -8.86 -29.02
CA THR A 377 40.29 -8.21 -27.88
C THR A 377 39.37 -7.15 -27.29
N GLU A 378 39.01 -7.29 -26.01
CA GLU A 378 38.24 -6.29 -25.30
C GLU A 378 39.14 -5.21 -24.69
N HIS A 379 38.89 -3.96 -25.02
CA HIS A 379 39.55 -2.79 -24.45
C HIS A 379 38.68 -2.23 -23.34
N THR A 380 39.05 -2.47 -22.09
CA THR A 380 38.28 -2.12 -20.90
C THR A 380 37.83 -0.65 -20.90
N GLY A 381 36.49 -0.44 -20.88
CA GLY A 381 35.86 0.89 -20.87
C GLY A 381 35.99 1.67 -22.19
N MET A 382 36.41 1.01 -23.29
CA MET A 382 36.50 1.61 -24.62
C MET A 382 35.69 0.87 -25.69
N GLY A 383 35.62 -0.44 -25.67
CA GLY A 383 34.92 -1.27 -26.65
C GLY A 383 35.72 -2.51 -27.07
N VAL A 384 35.46 -3.03 -28.25
CA VAL A 384 35.99 -4.30 -28.78
C VAL A 384 36.75 -4.06 -30.07
N GLU A 385 37.88 -4.74 -30.20
CA GLU A 385 38.65 -4.92 -31.44
C GLU A 385 38.47 -6.38 -31.90
N ALA A 386 37.99 -6.59 -33.10
CA ALA A 386 37.72 -7.92 -33.65
C ALA A 386 38.30 -8.05 -35.08
N VAL A 387 38.82 -9.22 -35.41
CA VAL A 387 39.19 -9.53 -36.79
C VAL A 387 38.03 -10.22 -37.47
N ILE A 388 37.40 -9.59 -38.47
CA ILE A 388 36.24 -10.12 -39.20
C ILE A 388 36.61 -10.23 -40.68
N ASP A 389 36.52 -11.40 -41.25
CA ASP A 389 36.93 -11.71 -42.64
C ASP A 389 38.35 -11.21 -42.98
N GLY A 390 39.26 -11.31 -42.00
CA GLY A 390 40.64 -10.85 -42.12
C GLY A 390 40.85 -9.35 -41.97
N ARG A 391 39.83 -8.56 -41.67
CA ARG A 391 39.86 -7.11 -41.46
C ARG A 391 39.76 -6.79 -39.99
N VAL A 392 40.54 -5.81 -39.52
CA VAL A 392 40.52 -5.37 -38.12
C VAL A 392 39.40 -4.34 -37.95
N ILE A 393 38.37 -4.70 -37.18
CA ILE A 393 37.20 -3.88 -36.87
C ILE A 393 37.30 -3.40 -35.42
N PHE A 394 37.12 -2.10 -35.22
CA PHE A 394 36.96 -1.48 -33.92
C PHE A 394 35.51 -1.08 -33.72
N ALA A 395 34.89 -1.55 -32.64
CA ALA A 395 33.53 -1.19 -32.22
C ALA A 395 33.56 -0.64 -30.80
N GLY A 396 33.23 0.65 -30.59
CA GLY A 396 33.31 1.25 -29.26
C GLY A 396 33.15 2.77 -29.22
N ASN A 397 33.61 3.35 -28.12
CA ASN A 397 33.48 4.79 -27.91
C ASN A 397 34.57 5.61 -28.65
N SER A 398 34.48 6.92 -28.54
CA SER A 398 35.41 7.84 -29.18
C SER A 398 36.89 7.66 -28.76
N ARG A 399 37.16 7.07 -27.58
CA ARG A 399 38.53 6.76 -27.13
C ARG A 399 39.14 5.61 -27.94
N LEU A 400 38.32 4.58 -28.21
CA LEU A 400 38.77 3.44 -29.03
C LEU A 400 39.04 3.88 -30.47
N MET A 401 38.22 4.77 -31.03
CA MET A 401 38.43 5.31 -32.37
C MET A 401 39.73 6.14 -32.47
N LYS A 402 40.05 6.93 -31.44
CA LYS A 402 41.34 7.64 -31.36
C LYS A 402 42.51 6.67 -31.33
N LEU A 403 42.40 5.54 -30.62
CA LEU A 403 43.40 4.47 -30.58
C LEU A 403 43.56 3.84 -31.95
N ALA A 404 42.50 3.61 -32.69
CA ALA A 404 42.48 3.11 -34.06
C ALA A 404 43.00 4.14 -35.08
N GLY A 405 43.04 5.43 -34.71
CA GLY A 405 43.42 6.53 -35.60
C GLY A 405 42.36 6.87 -36.64
N ALA A 406 41.10 6.57 -36.34
CA ALA A 406 39.93 6.86 -37.19
C ALA A 406 39.37 8.26 -36.90
N ASP A 407 38.99 9.01 -37.96
CA ASP A 407 38.35 10.30 -37.85
C ASP A 407 36.88 10.10 -37.46
N LEU A 408 36.43 10.84 -36.42
CA LEU A 408 35.08 10.72 -35.87
C LEU A 408 34.14 11.75 -36.51
N HIS A 409 32.91 11.32 -36.74
CA HIS A 409 31.81 12.22 -37.03
C HIS A 409 30.97 12.42 -35.77
N ASP A 410 30.58 13.67 -35.47
CA ASP A 410 29.75 14.01 -34.32
C ASP A 410 28.31 13.52 -34.57
N CYS A 411 27.76 12.82 -33.58
CA CYS A 411 26.37 12.40 -33.59
C CYS A 411 25.53 13.35 -32.74
N HIS A 412 24.47 13.92 -33.31
CA HIS A 412 23.55 14.84 -32.63
C HIS A 412 22.33 14.14 -32.00
N ILE A 413 22.23 12.79 -32.13
CA ILE A 413 21.15 12.04 -31.55
C ILE A 413 21.50 11.68 -30.10
N ALA A 414 20.56 11.91 -29.19
CA ALA A 414 20.72 11.54 -27.79
C ALA A 414 20.79 10.02 -27.60
N GLY A 415 21.89 9.53 -27.04
CA GLY A 415 22.12 8.11 -26.80
C GLY A 415 23.60 7.78 -26.58
N THR A 416 23.86 6.52 -26.28
CA THR A 416 25.22 6.00 -26.26
C THR A 416 25.62 5.67 -27.69
N VAL A 417 26.66 6.33 -28.16
CA VAL A 417 27.15 6.16 -29.55
C VAL A 417 28.26 5.11 -29.56
N ILE A 418 28.06 4.06 -30.33
CA ILE A 418 29.05 3.06 -30.65
C ILE A 418 29.54 3.32 -32.08
N HIS A 419 30.78 3.76 -32.18
CA HIS A 419 31.44 4.00 -33.44
C HIS A 419 32.06 2.71 -33.97
N ILE A 420 32.03 2.54 -35.28
CA ILE A 420 32.62 1.37 -35.96
C ILE A 420 33.64 1.88 -37.00
N ALA A 421 34.81 1.26 -36.97
CA ALA A 421 35.87 1.56 -37.93
C ALA A 421 36.61 0.30 -38.39
N GLU A 422 37.03 0.28 -39.65
CA GLU A 422 37.97 -0.71 -40.20
C GLU A 422 39.38 -0.09 -40.24
N GLY A 423 40.22 -0.49 -39.29
CA GLY A 423 41.49 0.20 -39.11
C GLY A 423 41.30 1.69 -38.91
N LYS A 424 41.83 2.54 -39.82
CA LYS A 424 41.65 3.99 -39.78
C LYS A 424 40.40 4.49 -40.53
N ASN A 425 39.73 3.60 -41.26
CA ASN A 425 38.57 3.98 -42.06
C ASN A 425 37.31 3.96 -41.20
N TYR A 426 36.66 5.11 -40.97
CA TYR A 426 35.42 5.21 -40.23
C TYR A 426 34.26 4.65 -41.08
N LEU A 427 33.51 3.68 -40.55
CA LEU A 427 32.43 3.02 -41.24
C LEU A 427 31.06 3.60 -40.87
N GLY A 428 30.93 4.20 -39.67
CA GLY A 428 29.70 4.77 -39.18
C GLY A 428 29.52 4.59 -37.67
N HIS A 429 28.32 4.86 -37.21
CA HIS A 429 27.99 4.67 -35.78
C HIS A 429 26.57 4.15 -35.57
N ILE A 430 26.38 3.51 -34.44
CA ILE A 430 25.11 2.99 -33.95
C ILE A 430 24.77 3.74 -32.67
N VAL A 431 23.55 4.26 -32.56
CA VAL A 431 23.05 4.93 -31.37
C VAL A 431 22.17 3.97 -30.58
N ILE A 432 22.49 3.82 -29.32
CA ILE A 432 21.78 2.95 -28.37
C ILE A 432 21.22 3.82 -27.26
N SER A 433 19.95 3.66 -26.97
CA SER A 433 19.31 4.34 -25.84
C SER A 433 18.41 3.39 -25.06
N ASP A 434 18.17 3.75 -23.82
CA ASP A 434 17.22 3.08 -22.96
C ASP A 434 15.79 3.43 -23.38
N GLU A 435 14.95 2.43 -23.59
CA GLU A 435 13.59 2.63 -24.11
C GLU A 435 12.68 3.21 -23.03
N ILE A 436 12.03 4.36 -23.31
CA ILE A 436 11.01 4.94 -22.43
C ILE A 436 9.83 3.96 -22.34
N LYS A 437 9.31 3.72 -21.12
CA LYS A 437 8.10 2.90 -20.94
C LYS A 437 6.89 3.58 -21.60
N PRO A 438 5.99 2.83 -22.23
CA PRO A 438 4.89 3.38 -23.02
C PRO A 438 4.02 4.39 -22.26
N ASN A 439 3.78 4.13 -20.98
CA ASN A 439 2.87 4.90 -20.16
C ASN A 439 3.57 5.96 -19.25
N SER A 440 4.90 6.14 -19.35
CA SER A 440 5.63 7.12 -18.53
C SER A 440 5.14 8.55 -18.74
N LYS A 441 4.92 8.95 -19.98
CA LYS A 441 4.38 10.29 -20.30
C LYS A 441 2.98 10.48 -19.76
N ALA A 442 2.10 9.49 -19.96
CA ALA A 442 0.72 9.54 -19.46
C ALA A 442 0.70 9.62 -17.91
N ALA A 443 1.60 8.91 -17.23
CA ALA A 443 1.73 8.97 -15.77
C ALA A 443 2.13 10.38 -15.30
N ILE A 444 3.07 11.04 -15.96
CA ILE A 444 3.51 12.40 -15.63
C ILE A 444 2.39 13.41 -15.88
N ASP A 445 1.69 13.31 -17.02
CA ASP A 445 0.56 14.17 -17.34
C ASP A 445 -0.56 14.01 -16.29
N GLU A 446 -0.85 12.78 -15.86
CA GLU A 446 -1.86 12.52 -14.85
C GLU A 446 -1.44 13.03 -13.45
N LEU A 447 -0.15 12.93 -13.08
CA LEU A 447 0.38 13.51 -11.84
C LEU A 447 0.19 15.04 -11.82
N LYS A 448 0.48 15.71 -12.93
CA LYS A 448 0.25 17.16 -13.08
C LYS A 448 -1.24 17.49 -12.98
N ALA A 449 -2.12 16.71 -13.61
CA ALA A 449 -3.57 16.85 -13.48
C ALA A 449 -4.08 16.65 -12.05
N LEU A 450 -3.41 15.82 -11.26
CA LEU A 450 -3.67 15.65 -9.82
C LEU A 450 -3.12 16.81 -8.97
N GLY A 451 -2.47 17.82 -9.55
CA GLY A 451 -1.94 18.97 -8.83
C GLY A 451 -0.58 18.71 -8.16
N ILE A 452 0.21 17.76 -8.67
CA ILE A 452 1.64 17.69 -8.36
C ILE A 452 2.30 18.93 -8.95
N THR A 453 2.97 19.70 -8.11
CA THR A 453 3.51 21.00 -8.46
C THR A 453 4.85 20.93 -9.15
N LYS A 454 5.57 19.81 -8.96
CA LYS A 454 6.92 19.65 -9.49
C LYS A 454 7.21 18.17 -9.78
N THR A 455 7.66 17.90 -11.02
CA THR A 455 8.13 16.59 -11.48
C THR A 455 9.60 16.71 -11.90
N VAL A 456 10.46 15.89 -11.31
CA VAL A 456 11.91 15.96 -11.46
C VAL A 456 12.47 14.60 -11.86
N MET A 457 13.46 14.56 -12.72
CA MET A 457 14.22 13.33 -13.01
C MET A 457 15.67 13.46 -12.53
N LEU A 458 16.16 12.42 -11.89
CA LEU A 458 17.57 12.26 -11.55
C LEU A 458 18.17 11.15 -12.42
N THR A 459 19.36 11.41 -12.99
CA THR A 459 20.05 10.39 -13.81
C THR A 459 21.57 10.53 -13.70
N GLY A 460 22.27 9.41 -13.82
CA GLY A 460 23.72 9.39 -13.98
C GLY A 460 24.19 9.63 -15.41
N ASP A 461 23.28 9.66 -16.38
CA ASP A 461 23.59 9.86 -17.79
C ASP A 461 24.10 11.27 -18.06
N ARG A 462 24.69 11.44 -19.27
CA ARG A 462 25.09 12.74 -19.79
C ARG A 462 23.91 13.69 -19.87
N ARG A 463 24.18 14.97 -19.70
CA ARG A 463 23.16 16.02 -19.65
C ARG A 463 22.25 16.02 -20.88
N GLU A 464 22.83 15.89 -22.08
CA GLU A 464 22.07 15.93 -23.34
C GLU A 464 21.02 14.79 -23.41
N ILE A 465 21.37 13.59 -22.91
CA ILE A 465 20.48 12.42 -22.88
C ILE A 465 19.36 12.66 -21.87
N GLY A 466 19.72 13.10 -20.67
CA GLY A 466 18.75 13.38 -19.60
C GLY A 466 17.74 14.45 -20.01
N GLU A 467 18.22 15.58 -20.57
CA GLU A 467 17.35 16.69 -21.03
C GLU A 467 16.43 16.27 -22.18
N ALA A 468 16.91 15.43 -23.12
CA ALA A 468 16.07 14.91 -24.21
C ALA A 468 14.92 14.06 -23.67
N VAL A 469 15.18 13.12 -22.77
CA VAL A 469 14.16 12.28 -22.12
C VAL A 469 13.21 13.12 -21.29
N GLY A 470 13.72 14.08 -20.51
CA GLY A 470 12.91 14.97 -19.69
C GLY A 470 11.95 15.83 -20.52
N LYS A 471 12.41 16.34 -21.67
CA LYS A 471 11.60 17.10 -22.62
C LYS A 471 10.50 16.24 -23.28
N GLU A 472 10.83 15.01 -23.68
CA GLU A 472 9.88 14.06 -24.27
C GLU A 472 8.78 13.69 -23.29
N LEU A 473 9.12 13.45 -22.03
CA LEU A 473 8.19 13.11 -20.96
C LEU A 473 7.44 14.35 -20.41
N GLY A 474 7.93 15.55 -20.68
CA GLY A 474 7.34 16.80 -20.18
C GLY A 474 7.62 17.04 -18.69
N LEU A 475 8.78 16.62 -18.18
CA LEU A 475 9.22 16.88 -16.81
C LEU A 475 9.58 18.35 -16.58
N ASP A 476 9.46 18.83 -15.34
CA ASP A 476 9.74 20.23 -15.01
C ASP A 476 11.24 20.51 -14.82
N GLU A 477 11.98 19.53 -14.27
CA GLU A 477 13.42 19.63 -14.06
C GLU A 477 14.13 18.29 -14.31
N VAL A 478 15.39 18.38 -14.76
CA VAL A 478 16.28 17.24 -14.94
C VAL A 478 17.64 17.53 -14.30
N HIS A 479 18.11 16.63 -13.46
CA HIS A 479 19.45 16.65 -12.89
C HIS A 479 20.22 15.45 -13.43
N ALA A 480 21.18 15.71 -14.30
CA ALA A 480 22.00 14.71 -14.96
C ALA A 480 23.40 14.60 -14.36
N GLU A 481 24.18 13.60 -14.81
CA GLU A 481 25.57 13.36 -14.40
C GLU A 481 25.75 13.14 -12.90
N LEU A 482 24.73 12.58 -12.24
CA LEU A 482 24.73 12.35 -10.81
C LEU A 482 25.34 10.99 -10.46
N LEU A 483 26.30 10.99 -9.55
CA LEU A 483 26.72 9.80 -8.81
C LEU A 483 25.67 9.46 -7.73
N PRO A 484 25.67 8.24 -7.18
CA PRO A 484 24.68 7.85 -6.15
C PRO A 484 24.58 8.83 -4.99
N ASP A 485 25.70 9.30 -4.44
CA ASP A 485 25.73 10.33 -3.38
C ASP A 485 25.18 11.68 -3.86
N GLY A 486 25.35 11.98 -5.14
CA GLY A 486 24.80 13.17 -5.78
C GLY A 486 23.28 13.14 -5.85
N LYS A 487 22.68 11.98 -6.11
CA LYS A 487 21.22 11.80 -6.09
C LYS A 487 20.63 12.07 -4.70
N VAL A 488 21.26 11.55 -3.64
CA VAL A 488 20.84 11.81 -2.25
C VAL A 488 20.84 13.31 -1.95
N LYS A 489 21.96 13.99 -2.26
CA LYS A 489 22.09 15.44 -2.06
C LYS A 489 21.09 16.25 -2.90
N ALA A 490 20.75 15.79 -4.09
CA ALA A 490 19.75 16.44 -4.94
C ALA A 490 18.35 16.32 -4.30
N VAL A 491 17.96 15.14 -3.83
CA VAL A 491 16.70 14.94 -3.11
C VAL A 491 16.63 15.80 -1.85
N GLU A 492 17.70 15.85 -1.05
CA GLU A 492 17.76 16.70 0.16
C GLU A 492 17.53 18.19 -0.11
N LYS A 493 18.02 18.68 -1.24
CA LYS A 493 17.80 20.08 -1.67
C LYS A 493 16.37 20.32 -2.17
N LEU A 494 15.72 19.30 -2.69
CA LEU A 494 14.35 19.38 -3.22
C LEU A 494 13.28 19.19 -2.13
N ILE A 495 13.63 18.64 -0.95
CA ILE A 495 12.68 18.49 0.17
C ILE A 495 12.22 19.88 0.64
N ASP A 496 10.91 20.13 0.53
CA ASP A 496 10.26 21.34 1.02
C ASP A 496 9.36 20.99 2.21
N LYS A 497 9.45 21.77 3.29
CA LYS A 497 8.58 21.61 4.48
C LYS A 497 7.08 21.81 4.19
N LYS A 498 6.75 22.45 3.06
CA LYS A 498 5.35 22.77 2.69
C LYS A 498 4.63 21.60 2.04
N ALA A 499 5.33 20.79 1.24
CA ALA A 499 4.73 19.66 0.54
C ALA A 499 5.71 18.48 0.52
N PRO A 500 5.29 17.27 0.92
CA PRO A 500 6.14 16.08 0.91
C PRO A 500 6.66 15.76 -0.48
N LEU A 501 7.89 15.24 -0.52
CA LEU A 501 8.57 14.75 -1.69
C LEU A 501 8.47 13.23 -1.77
N ALA A 502 7.97 12.70 -2.89
CA ALA A 502 8.06 11.30 -3.23
C ALA A 502 9.25 11.04 -4.15
N PHE A 503 10.08 10.06 -3.83
CA PHE A 503 11.11 9.55 -4.74
C PHE A 503 10.68 8.19 -5.28
N VAL A 504 10.81 8.00 -6.59
CA VAL A 504 10.42 6.79 -7.31
C VAL A 504 11.65 6.20 -7.98
N GLY A 505 11.97 4.95 -7.68
CA GLY A 505 13.14 4.25 -8.23
C GLY A 505 12.92 2.74 -8.31
N ASP A 506 13.88 2.02 -8.90
CA ASP A 506 13.86 0.54 -9.01
C ASP A 506 14.30 -0.15 -7.70
N GLY A 507 14.90 0.59 -6.79
CA GLY A 507 15.29 0.16 -5.44
C GLY A 507 16.60 -0.62 -5.34
N ILE A 508 17.22 -1.05 -6.43
CA ILE A 508 18.49 -1.81 -6.40
C ILE A 508 19.63 -0.86 -6.08
N ASN A 509 19.72 0.24 -6.82
CA ASN A 509 20.80 1.23 -6.68
C ASN A 509 20.37 2.46 -5.86
N ASP A 510 19.08 2.68 -5.72
CA ASP A 510 18.49 3.88 -5.14
C ASP A 510 17.98 3.72 -3.70
N ALA A 511 18.27 2.60 -3.03
CA ALA A 511 17.85 2.35 -1.64
C ALA A 511 18.21 3.51 -0.67
N PRO A 512 19.41 4.13 -0.74
CA PRO A 512 19.73 5.28 0.10
C PRO A 512 18.87 6.51 -0.21
N VAL A 513 18.47 6.70 -1.47
CA VAL A 513 17.63 7.82 -1.92
C VAL A 513 16.18 7.61 -1.50
N LEU A 514 15.67 6.37 -1.66
CA LEU A 514 14.34 5.95 -1.20
C LEU A 514 14.16 6.20 0.31
N ALA A 515 15.16 5.81 1.10
CA ALA A 515 15.13 6.00 2.56
C ALA A 515 15.23 7.48 2.99
N ARG A 516 15.76 8.35 2.13
CA ARG A 516 15.98 9.78 2.45
C ARG A 516 14.80 10.67 2.09
N ALA A 517 13.99 10.29 1.12
CA ALA A 517 12.78 11.00 0.72
C ALA A 517 11.73 11.04 1.84
N ASP A 518 10.75 11.96 1.77
CA ASP A 518 9.60 11.94 2.68
C ASP A 518 8.76 10.68 2.50
N ILE A 519 8.74 10.13 1.28
CA ILE A 519 8.16 8.83 0.94
C ILE A 519 8.95 8.20 -0.21
N GLY A 520 9.49 7.01 0.03
CA GLY A 520 10.18 6.20 -0.97
C GLY A 520 9.21 5.23 -1.66
N ILE A 521 9.21 5.20 -2.99
CA ILE A 521 8.33 4.37 -3.81
C ILE A 521 9.20 3.50 -4.72
N ALA A 522 9.12 2.18 -4.56
CA ALA A 522 9.81 1.24 -5.44
C ALA A 522 8.90 0.75 -6.56
N MET A 523 9.46 0.62 -7.77
CA MET A 523 8.80 0.05 -8.94
C MET A 523 9.30 -1.37 -9.21
N GLY A 524 8.44 -2.21 -9.80
CA GLY A 524 8.81 -3.56 -10.22
C GLY A 524 9.14 -4.50 -9.06
N GLY A 525 8.47 -4.36 -7.92
CA GLY A 525 8.81 -4.99 -6.65
C GLY A 525 8.85 -6.53 -6.64
N MET A 526 8.36 -7.22 -7.67
CA MET A 526 8.37 -8.69 -7.72
C MET A 526 9.77 -9.30 -7.91
N GLY A 527 10.78 -8.49 -8.27
CA GLY A 527 12.14 -8.97 -8.54
C GLY A 527 13.22 -8.55 -7.53
N SER A 528 12.95 -7.58 -6.66
CA SER A 528 13.98 -6.99 -5.79
C SER A 528 13.56 -6.93 -4.32
N ASP A 529 14.10 -7.85 -3.53
CA ASP A 529 13.91 -7.85 -2.07
C ASP A 529 14.43 -6.56 -1.40
N ALA A 530 15.55 -6.04 -1.89
CA ALA A 530 16.14 -4.79 -1.39
C ALA A 530 15.23 -3.58 -1.64
N ALA A 531 14.56 -3.53 -2.81
CA ALA A 531 13.59 -2.49 -3.12
C ALA A 531 12.37 -2.57 -2.19
N ILE A 532 11.85 -3.79 -2.02
CA ILE A 532 10.72 -4.03 -1.11
C ILE A 532 11.09 -3.59 0.32
N GLU A 533 12.30 -3.84 0.79
CA GLU A 533 12.71 -3.49 2.16
C GLU A 533 12.88 -1.98 2.34
N ALA A 534 13.53 -1.30 1.40
CA ALA A 534 13.89 0.11 1.51
C ALA A 534 12.73 1.08 1.28
N ALA A 535 11.74 0.73 0.45
CA ALA A 535 10.65 1.62 0.10
C ALA A 535 9.52 1.63 1.13
N ASP A 536 8.75 2.71 1.17
CA ASP A 536 7.53 2.88 1.98
C ASP A 536 6.27 2.45 1.23
N VAL A 537 6.33 2.55 -0.10
CA VAL A 537 5.30 2.09 -1.04
C VAL A 537 5.98 1.25 -2.12
N VAL A 538 5.36 0.14 -2.49
CA VAL A 538 5.86 -0.75 -3.55
C VAL A 538 4.79 -0.88 -4.63
N LEU A 539 5.14 -0.56 -5.86
CA LEU A 539 4.35 -0.84 -7.05
C LEU A 539 4.79 -2.23 -7.55
N MET A 540 3.88 -3.20 -7.52
CA MET A 540 4.24 -4.61 -7.73
C MET A 540 4.57 -4.93 -9.19
N ASP A 541 3.92 -4.22 -10.10
CA ASP A 541 4.23 -4.21 -11.52
C ASP A 541 5.18 -3.07 -11.87
N ASP A 542 5.68 -3.12 -13.10
CA ASP A 542 6.62 -2.14 -13.61
C ASP A 542 5.92 -0.98 -14.36
N GLU A 543 4.68 -0.67 -13.94
CA GLU A 543 3.76 0.25 -14.63
C GLU A 543 3.74 1.65 -13.97
N PRO A 544 4.25 2.70 -14.65
CA PRO A 544 4.29 4.07 -14.09
C PRO A 544 2.92 4.65 -13.73
N LEU A 545 1.83 4.25 -14.41
CA LEU A 545 0.47 4.72 -14.11
C LEU A 545 -0.05 4.31 -12.73
N LYS A 546 0.57 3.31 -12.08
CA LYS A 546 0.24 2.93 -10.70
C LYS A 546 0.55 4.03 -9.69
N LEU A 547 1.51 4.92 -9.98
CA LEU A 547 1.84 6.01 -9.08
C LEU A 547 0.71 7.06 -8.94
N PRO A 548 0.18 7.66 -10.02
CA PRO A 548 -0.99 8.53 -9.91
C PRO A 548 -2.21 7.81 -9.32
N GLU A 549 -2.40 6.52 -9.59
CA GLU A 549 -3.44 5.72 -8.97
C GLU A 549 -3.25 5.60 -7.45
N ALA A 550 -2.03 5.35 -6.96
CA ALA A 550 -1.69 5.30 -5.55
C ALA A 550 -2.04 6.63 -4.84
N ILE A 551 -1.69 7.77 -5.46
CA ILE A 551 -2.01 9.11 -4.93
C ILE A 551 -3.54 9.34 -4.89
N LYS A 552 -4.28 8.91 -5.91
CA LYS A 552 -5.76 8.99 -5.92
C LYS A 552 -6.38 8.21 -4.77
N ILE A 553 -5.93 6.97 -4.55
CA ILE A 553 -6.40 6.12 -3.46
C ILE A 553 -6.09 6.76 -2.11
N ALA A 554 -4.87 7.27 -1.93
CA ALA A 554 -4.45 7.95 -0.71
C ALA A 554 -5.31 9.19 -0.42
N ARG A 555 -5.54 10.05 -1.42
CA ARG A 555 -6.39 11.25 -1.30
C ARG A 555 -7.85 10.91 -1.01
N LYS A 556 -8.39 9.86 -1.65
CA LYS A 556 -9.74 9.36 -1.37
C LYS A 556 -9.85 8.87 0.07
N THR A 557 -8.89 8.10 0.54
CA THR A 557 -8.82 7.60 1.92
C THR A 557 -8.83 8.75 2.91
N MET A 558 -7.96 9.75 2.71
CA MET A 558 -7.90 10.94 3.57
C MET A 558 -9.20 11.75 3.54
N ARG A 559 -9.85 11.88 2.39
CA ARG A 559 -11.16 12.55 2.29
C ARG A 559 -12.21 11.85 3.13
N ILE A 560 -12.26 10.51 3.09
CA ILE A 560 -13.19 9.70 3.91
C ILE A 560 -12.87 9.87 5.40
N VAL A 561 -11.60 9.85 5.78
CA VAL A 561 -11.16 10.10 7.16
C VAL A 561 -11.68 11.46 7.66
N TRP A 562 -11.47 12.53 6.90
CA TRP A 562 -11.94 13.86 7.27
C TRP A 562 -13.46 13.97 7.28
N GLN A 563 -14.18 13.34 6.35
CA GLN A 563 -15.63 13.26 6.39
C GLN A 563 -16.12 12.65 7.69
N ASN A 564 -15.55 11.53 8.12
CA ASN A 564 -15.92 10.87 9.36
C ASN A 564 -15.62 11.72 10.59
N ILE A 565 -14.46 12.40 10.63
CA ILE A 565 -14.08 13.28 11.72
C ILE A 565 -15.06 14.45 11.84
N ILE A 566 -15.30 15.18 10.75
CA ILE A 566 -16.17 16.36 10.74
C ILE A 566 -17.60 15.94 11.09
N PHE A 567 -18.12 14.90 10.46
CA PHE A 567 -19.48 14.41 10.71
C PHE A 567 -19.67 13.99 12.17
N ALA A 568 -18.77 13.16 12.71
CA ALA A 568 -18.88 12.69 14.09
C ALA A 568 -18.79 13.84 15.11
N LEU A 569 -17.86 14.77 14.93
CA LEU A 569 -17.71 15.92 15.83
C LEU A 569 -18.90 16.89 15.74
N SER A 570 -19.43 17.14 14.54
CA SER A 570 -20.57 18.03 14.35
C SER A 570 -21.83 17.50 15.02
N VAL A 571 -22.18 16.22 14.78
CA VAL A 571 -23.36 15.61 15.41
C VAL A 571 -23.22 15.59 16.94
N LYS A 572 -22.02 15.23 17.44
CA LYS A 572 -21.75 15.24 18.87
C LYS A 572 -21.90 16.63 19.51
N ALA A 573 -21.34 17.67 18.88
CA ALA A 573 -21.48 19.04 19.37
C ALA A 573 -22.96 19.46 19.48
N VAL A 574 -23.78 19.15 18.47
CA VAL A 574 -25.20 19.44 18.48
C VAL A 574 -25.92 18.70 19.63
N VAL A 575 -25.68 17.38 19.75
CA VAL A 575 -26.37 16.58 20.79
C VAL A 575 -25.92 16.94 22.20
N LEU A 576 -24.64 17.30 22.40
CA LEU A 576 -24.13 17.81 23.67
C LEU A 576 -24.82 19.13 24.10
N VAL A 577 -25.00 20.05 23.16
CA VAL A 577 -25.71 21.31 23.41
C VAL A 577 -27.19 21.04 23.75
N LEU A 578 -27.87 20.21 22.97
CA LEU A 578 -29.28 19.84 23.21
C LEU A 578 -29.45 19.08 24.53
N GLY A 579 -28.51 18.23 24.93
CA GLY A 579 -28.49 17.56 26.22
C GLY A 579 -28.30 18.52 27.39
N ALA A 580 -27.36 19.47 27.29
CA ALA A 580 -27.12 20.48 28.30
C ALA A 580 -28.34 21.40 28.48
N LEU A 581 -29.04 21.73 27.40
CA LEU A 581 -30.29 22.51 27.45
C LEU A 581 -31.50 21.71 27.98
N GLY A 582 -31.37 20.37 28.16
CA GLY A 582 -32.46 19.51 28.61
C GLY A 582 -33.48 19.17 27.52
N ILE A 583 -33.16 19.45 26.25
CA ILE A 583 -34.03 19.14 25.08
C ILE A 583 -33.83 17.69 24.62
N ALA A 584 -32.60 17.20 24.69
CA ALA A 584 -32.28 15.82 24.30
C ALA A 584 -32.31 14.90 25.52
N GLY A 585 -33.14 13.88 25.51
CA GLY A 585 -33.10 12.80 26.49
C GLY A 585 -32.00 11.77 26.18
N MET A 586 -31.76 10.86 27.11
CA MET A 586 -30.70 9.85 27.03
C MET A 586 -30.88 8.89 25.85
N TRP A 587 -32.11 8.62 25.42
CA TRP A 587 -32.45 7.82 24.24
C TRP A 587 -31.89 8.45 22.94
N LEU A 588 -32.15 9.76 22.76
CA LEU A 588 -31.66 10.48 21.59
C LEU A 588 -30.13 10.51 21.57
N ALA A 589 -29.53 10.68 22.74
CA ALA A 589 -28.10 10.70 22.95
C ALA A 589 -27.43 9.40 22.46
N ILE A 590 -27.94 8.24 22.87
CA ILE A 590 -27.39 6.93 22.50
C ILE A 590 -27.68 6.62 21.04
N PHE A 591 -28.92 6.88 20.58
CA PHE A 591 -29.27 6.65 19.18
C PHE A 591 -28.38 7.45 18.24
N ALA A 592 -28.09 8.70 18.59
CA ALA A 592 -27.16 9.53 17.83
C ALA A 592 -25.73 8.96 17.86
N ASP A 593 -25.20 8.55 19.02
CA ASP A 593 -23.83 8.02 19.13
C ASP A 593 -23.65 6.71 18.36
N VAL A 594 -24.55 5.76 18.52
CA VAL A 594 -24.55 4.47 17.80
C VAL A 594 -24.77 4.69 16.30
N GLY A 595 -25.74 5.55 15.92
CA GLY A 595 -26.05 5.86 14.53
C GLY A 595 -24.87 6.50 13.81
N VAL A 596 -24.22 7.49 14.43
CA VAL A 596 -23.00 8.13 13.89
C VAL A 596 -21.88 7.10 13.71
N THR A 597 -21.68 6.23 14.68
CA THR A 597 -20.66 5.19 14.63
C THR A 597 -20.91 4.23 13.46
N VAL A 598 -22.14 3.75 13.28
CA VAL A 598 -22.51 2.87 12.17
C VAL A 598 -22.32 3.57 10.82
N LEU A 599 -22.79 4.81 10.68
CA LEU A 599 -22.64 5.57 9.43
C LEU A 599 -21.17 5.84 9.10
N ALA A 600 -20.35 6.19 10.10
CA ALA A 600 -18.92 6.40 9.92
C ALA A 600 -18.19 5.11 9.51
N ILE A 601 -18.57 3.95 10.04
CA ILE A 601 -18.04 2.64 9.63
C ILE A 601 -18.44 2.34 8.19
N LEU A 602 -19.69 2.54 7.81
CA LEU A 602 -20.16 2.32 6.43
C LEU A 602 -19.43 3.25 5.44
N ASN A 603 -19.22 4.51 5.81
CA ASN A 603 -18.44 5.43 4.99
C ASN A 603 -16.97 4.97 4.85
N SER A 604 -16.38 4.45 5.93
CA SER A 604 -15.00 3.91 5.90
C SER A 604 -14.83 2.75 4.92
N MET A 605 -15.86 1.92 4.73
CA MET A 605 -15.81 0.82 3.77
C MET A 605 -15.67 1.29 2.32
N ARG A 606 -16.04 2.53 1.99
CA ARG A 606 -15.86 3.13 0.64
C ARG A 606 -14.39 3.34 0.28
N ALA A 607 -13.49 3.33 1.26
CA ALA A 607 -12.05 3.42 1.02
C ALA A 607 -11.49 2.14 0.35
N MET A 608 -12.20 1.01 0.42
CA MET A 608 -11.78 -0.27 -0.17
C MET A 608 -12.03 -0.35 -1.69
N HIS A 609 -12.92 0.47 -2.21
CA HIS A 609 -13.32 0.56 -3.62
C HIS A 609 -12.79 1.86 -4.24
#